data_8f130731504c6926ed4d542ab97d2b8d
#
_entry.id   8f130731504c6926ed4d542ab97d2b8d
#
_cell.length_a   1.000
_cell.length_b   1.000
_cell.length_c   1.000
_cell.angle_alpha   90.00
_cell.angle_beta   90.00
_cell.angle_gamma   90.00
#
_symmetry.space_group_name_H-M   'P 1'
#
loop_
_entity.id
_entity.type
_entity.pdbx_description
1 polymer ?
#
loop_
_entity_poly.entity_id
_entity_poly.type
_entity_poly.pdbx_seq_one_letter_code
_entity_poly.pdbx_strand_id
1 'polypeptide(L)'
;MMKSGIVYEQGEIVVVPFPFSNLSEIKQRPVLILSKSKDIFNSEDIVTCGITSNLKDSKNSVLIENSNLEKGVIPRKSRIKIDKLFTLDKRIIIKKVARLNRNTFFRVKQEFNQLL
;
A
#
# COMPACT_ATOMS: atom_id res chain seq x y z
N MET A 1 23.00 -4.07 -5.47
CA MET A 1 23.03 -4.97 -4.33
C MET A 1 21.64 -5.36 -3.89
N MET A 2 21.45 -6.61 -3.66
CA MET A 2 20.16 -7.10 -3.20
C MET A 2 19.90 -6.73 -1.75
N LYS A 3 18.66 -6.38 -1.43
CA LYS A 3 18.21 -6.31 -0.06
C LYS A 3 17.82 -7.72 0.35
N SER A 4 18.82 -8.58 0.48
CA SER A 4 18.57 -9.97 0.81
C SER A 4 17.90 -10.07 2.17
N GLY A 5 16.96 -10.99 2.30
CA GLY A 5 16.22 -11.20 3.52
C GLY A 5 14.95 -10.39 3.67
N ILE A 6 14.71 -9.40 2.80
CA ILE A 6 13.45 -8.66 2.85
C ILE A 6 12.45 -9.33 1.93
N VAL A 7 11.36 -9.82 2.52
CA VAL A 7 10.26 -10.43 1.80
C VAL A 7 9.03 -9.56 1.96
N TYR A 8 8.45 -9.16 0.84
CA TYR A 8 7.22 -8.37 0.85
C TYR A 8 6.02 -9.28 0.61
N GLU A 9 4.91 -8.97 1.25
CA GLU A 9 3.72 -9.80 1.19
C GLU A 9 2.48 -8.97 0.90
N GLN A 10 1.49 -9.62 0.30
CA GLN A 10 0.19 -9.03 0.07
C GLN A 10 -0.40 -8.50 1.37
N GLY A 11 -0.97 -7.29 1.32
CA GLY A 11 -1.59 -6.68 2.50
C GLY A 11 -0.63 -5.85 3.34
N GLU A 12 0.65 -5.81 2.99
CA GLU A 12 1.58 -4.95 3.68
C GLU A 12 1.47 -3.51 3.22
N ILE A 13 1.66 -2.59 4.17
CA ILE A 13 1.75 -1.16 3.90
C ILE A 13 3.23 -0.81 3.90
N VAL A 14 3.67 -0.23 2.79
CA VAL A 14 5.07 0.13 2.60
C VAL A 14 5.16 1.59 2.20
N VAL A 15 6.34 2.18 2.38
CA VAL A 15 6.61 3.57 2.03
C VAL A 15 7.49 3.59 0.78
N VAL A 16 7.09 4.41 -0.18
CA VAL A 16 7.80 4.56 -1.45
C VAL A 16 8.01 6.04 -1.75
N PRO A 17 9.03 6.39 -2.55
CA PRO A 17 9.21 7.77 -2.97
C PRO A 17 8.21 8.11 -4.07
N PHE A 18 7.60 9.30 -3.97
CA PHE A 18 6.68 9.79 -4.99
C PHE A 18 7.15 11.15 -5.45
N PRO A 19 7.44 11.31 -6.74
CA PRO A 19 7.76 12.62 -7.29
C PRO A 19 6.48 13.46 -7.39
N PHE A 20 6.62 14.75 -7.13
CA PHE A 20 5.55 15.71 -7.32
C PHE A 20 5.77 16.47 -8.63
N SER A 21 4.75 17.22 -9.05
CA SER A 21 4.85 18.05 -10.24
C SER A 21 6.01 19.04 -10.14
N ASN A 22 6.38 19.45 -8.91
CA ASN A 22 7.60 20.17 -8.65
C ASN A 22 8.74 19.15 -8.56
N LEU A 23 9.52 19.02 -9.61
CA LEU A 23 10.53 17.98 -9.74
C LEU A 23 11.69 18.10 -8.75
N SER A 24 11.78 19.20 -8.01
CA SER A 24 12.82 19.34 -7.00
C SER A 24 12.45 18.64 -5.69
N GLU A 25 11.22 18.15 -5.55
CA GLU A 25 10.78 17.51 -4.33
C GLU A 25 10.35 16.07 -4.59
N ILE A 26 10.75 15.21 -3.67
CA ILE A 26 10.28 13.82 -3.62
C ILE A 26 9.74 13.61 -2.21
N LYS A 27 8.47 13.22 -2.09
CA LYS A 27 7.88 12.87 -0.80
C LYS A 27 7.73 11.37 -0.68
N GLN A 28 7.81 10.90 0.54
CA GLN A 28 7.55 9.51 0.85
C GLN A 28 6.04 9.33 1.05
N ARG A 29 5.49 8.31 0.44
CA ARG A 29 4.05 8.01 0.51
C ARG A 29 3.82 6.56 0.88
N PRO A 30 2.81 6.30 1.73
CA PRO A 30 2.42 4.92 1.99
C PRO A 30 1.56 4.38 0.85
N VAL A 31 1.77 3.11 0.53
CA VAL A 31 0.94 2.38 -0.43
C VAL A 31 0.66 0.99 0.14
N LEU A 32 -0.44 0.38 -0.30
CA LEU A 32 -0.81 -0.98 0.07
C LEU A 32 -0.42 -1.93 -1.04
N ILE A 33 0.24 -3.02 -0.69
CA ILE A 33 0.59 -4.06 -1.65
C ILE A 33 -0.63 -4.92 -1.94
N LEU A 34 -1.03 -4.96 -3.21
CA LEU A 34 -2.17 -5.75 -3.69
C LEU A 34 -1.73 -7.07 -4.32
N SER A 35 -0.53 -7.13 -4.89
CA SER A 35 -0.02 -8.33 -5.54
C SER A 35 0.00 -9.51 -4.59
N LYS A 36 -0.30 -10.71 -5.10
CA LYS A 36 -0.17 -11.94 -4.34
C LYS A 36 1.28 -12.16 -3.94
N SER A 37 1.49 -12.68 -2.74
CA SER A 37 2.84 -12.85 -2.19
C SER A 37 3.75 -13.68 -3.09
N LYS A 38 3.22 -14.75 -3.69
CA LYS A 38 4.01 -15.57 -4.61
C LYS A 38 4.46 -14.82 -5.86
N ASP A 39 3.63 -13.89 -6.34
CA ASP A 39 3.95 -13.11 -7.53
C ASP A 39 4.99 -12.05 -7.20
N ILE A 40 4.93 -11.49 -6.00
CA ILE A 40 5.94 -10.53 -5.53
C ILE A 40 7.32 -11.17 -5.51
N PHE A 41 7.40 -12.40 -5.03
CA PHE A 41 8.67 -13.11 -4.92
C PHE A 41 9.32 -13.32 -6.30
N ASN A 42 8.49 -13.61 -7.31
CA ASN A 42 8.96 -13.97 -8.65
C ASN A 42 9.03 -12.79 -9.62
N SER A 43 8.69 -11.58 -9.19
CA SER A 43 8.65 -10.41 -10.06
C SER A 43 9.36 -9.24 -9.42
N GLU A 44 9.89 -8.36 -10.26
CA GLU A 44 10.43 -7.09 -9.79
C GLU A 44 9.32 -6.08 -9.55
N ASP A 45 8.18 -6.22 -10.22
CA ASP A 45 7.07 -5.28 -10.15
C ASP A 45 6.00 -5.78 -9.17
N ILE A 46 5.41 -4.83 -8.47
CA ILE A 46 4.27 -5.09 -7.59
C ILE A 46 3.14 -4.11 -7.92
N VAL A 47 1.92 -4.59 -7.77
CA VAL A 47 0.73 -3.75 -7.92
C VAL A 47 0.36 -3.24 -6.53
N THR A 48 0.15 -1.94 -6.43
CA THR A 48 -0.17 -1.28 -5.18
C THR A 48 -1.33 -0.31 -5.38
N CYS A 49 -1.90 0.15 -4.27
CA CYS A 49 -2.82 1.29 -4.31
C CYS A 49 -2.42 2.31 -3.25
N GLY A 50 -2.79 3.56 -3.50
CA GLY A 50 -2.41 4.68 -2.65
C GLY A 50 -3.17 4.71 -1.34
N ILE A 51 -2.54 5.32 -0.33
CA ILE A 51 -3.15 5.55 0.97
C ILE A 51 -3.07 7.04 1.24
N THR A 52 -4.16 7.63 1.69
CA THR A 52 -4.24 9.06 1.98
C THR A 52 -4.73 9.30 3.40
N SER A 53 -4.19 10.34 4.04
CA SER A 53 -4.70 10.81 5.33
C SER A 53 -5.87 11.79 5.16
N ASN A 54 -6.23 12.14 3.94
CA ASN A 54 -7.40 12.96 3.68
C ASN A 54 -8.66 12.11 3.77
N LEU A 55 -9.34 12.17 4.92
CA LEU A 55 -10.49 11.32 5.20
C LEU A 55 -11.73 11.69 4.39
N LYS A 56 -11.75 12.86 3.79
CA LYS A 56 -12.88 13.32 2.97
C LYS A 56 -12.91 12.67 1.59
N ASP A 57 -11.78 12.18 1.12
CA ASP A 57 -11.68 11.49 -0.17
C ASP A 57 -12.13 10.03 -0.02
N SER A 58 -13.45 9.85 0.18
CA SER A 58 -14.01 8.56 0.59
C SER A 58 -14.46 7.66 -0.54
N LYS A 59 -14.53 8.18 -1.77
CA LYS A 59 -14.98 7.37 -2.91
C LYS A 59 -14.00 6.23 -3.19
N ASN A 60 -14.52 5.04 -3.40
CA ASN A 60 -13.73 3.86 -3.73
C ASN A 60 -12.59 3.66 -2.73
N SER A 61 -12.91 3.69 -1.45
CA SER A 61 -11.88 3.62 -0.42
C SER A 61 -12.32 2.79 0.78
N VAL A 62 -11.32 2.37 1.57
CA VAL A 62 -11.52 1.68 2.84
C VAL A 62 -10.84 2.49 3.91
N LEU A 63 -11.59 2.90 4.93
CA LEU A 63 -11.05 3.61 6.09
C LEU A 63 -10.30 2.62 6.98
N ILE A 64 -9.10 3.01 7.40
CA ILE A 64 -8.30 2.18 8.30
C ILE A 64 -7.74 2.99 9.47
N GLU A 65 -7.56 2.28 10.57
CA GLU A 65 -6.88 2.77 11.77
C GLU A 65 -6.10 1.60 12.36
N ASN A 66 -5.42 1.83 13.48
CA ASN A 66 -4.52 0.80 14.02
C ASN A 66 -5.22 -0.52 14.36
N SER A 67 -6.51 -0.48 14.71
CA SER A 67 -7.26 -1.70 14.97
C SER A 67 -7.42 -2.60 13.73
N ASN A 68 -7.17 -2.07 12.55
CA ASN A 68 -7.25 -2.81 11.29
C ASN A 68 -5.94 -3.49 10.93
N LEU A 69 -4.91 -3.33 11.75
CA LEU A 69 -3.57 -3.83 11.46
C LEU A 69 -3.29 -5.11 12.22
N GLU A 70 -2.66 -6.05 11.55
CA GLU A 70 -2.12 -7.26 12.16
C GLU A 70 -0.75 -6.99 12.76
N LYS A 71 0.04 -6.13 12.11
CA LYS A 71 1.39 -5.75 12.51
C LYS A 71 1.61 -4.28 12.25
N GLY A 72 2.48 -3.66 13.04
CA GLY A 72 2.90 -2.29 12.85
C GLY A 72 1.85 -1.29 13.30
N VAL A 73 2.14 -0.03 13.03
CA VAL A 73 1.26 1.08 13.38
C VAL A 73 1.25 2.09 12.25
N ILE A 74 0.15 2.84 12.14
CA ILE A 74 0.06 4.00 11.27
C ILE A 74 -0.13 5.24 12.15
N PRO A 75 0.42 6.40 11.75
CA PRO A 75 0.39 7.59 12.61
C PRO A 75 -1.00 8.21 12.76
N ARG A 76 -1.90 7.94 11.84
CA ARG A 76 -3.25 8.52 11.86
C ARG A 76 -4.20 7.68 11.03
N LYS A 77 -5.50 7.87 11.26
CA LYS A 77 -6.52 7.26 10.40
C LYS A 77 -6.23 7.65 8.95
N SER A 78 -6.48 6.73 8.05
CA SER A 78 -6.19 6.91 6.63
C SER A 78 -7.22 6.19 5.80
N ARG A 79 -7.24 6.48 4.51
CA ARG A 79 -8.08 5.75 3.55
C ARG A 79 -7.21 5.07 2.53
N ILE A 80 -7.48 3.80 2.31
CA ILE A 80 -6.88 3.05 1.20
C ILE A 80 -7.70 3.39 -0.04
N LYS A 81 -7.07 4.03 -1.02
CA LYS A 81 -7.73 4.45 -2.25
C LYS A 81 -7.60 3.34 -3.29
N ILE A 82 -8.65 2.54 -3.40
CA ILE A 82 -8.65 1.34 -4.24
C ILE A 82 -8.51 1.71 -5.72
N ASP A 83 -9.00 2.86 -6.13
CA ASP A 83 -8.95 3.31 -7.52
C ASP A 83 -7.65 4.00 -7.90
N LYS A 84 -6.74 4.19 -6.96
CA LYS A 84 -5.42 4.78 -7.25
C LYS A 84 -4.36 3.70 -7.31
N LEU A 85 -4.27 3.05 -8.46
CA LEU A 85 -3.40 1.91 -8.66
C LEU A 85 -2.06 2.35 -9.23
N PHE A 86 -0.99 1.75 -8.71
CA PHE A 86 0.36 1.99 -9.18
C PHE A 86 1.09 0.67 -9.29
N THR A 87 1.75 0.44 -10.43
CA THR A 87 2.70 -0.66 -10.55
C THR A 87 4.08 -0.09 -10.27
N LEU A 88 4.75 -0.65 -9.28
CA LEU A 88 6.02 -0.14 -8.80
C LEU A 88 7.06 -1.26 -8.80
N ASP A 89 8.32 -0.87 -9.03
CA ASP A 89 9.45 -1.77 -8.83
C ASP A 89 9.65 -1.96 -7.32
N LYS A 90 9.64 -3.19 -6.84
CA LYS A 90 9.76 -3.46 -5.40
C LYS A 90 11.09 -2.95 -4.82
N ARG A 91 12.08 -2.71 -5.66
CA ARG A 91 13.38 -2.20 -5.20
C ARG A 91 13.33 -0.76 -4.73
N ILE A 92 12.29 0.01 -5.10
CA ILE A 92 12.17 1.39 -4.62
C ILE A 92 11.52 1.48 -3.24
N ILE A 93 11.03 0.38 -2.69
CA ILE A 93 10.41 0.38 -1.37
C ILE A 93 11.43 0.81 -0.33
N ILE A 94 11.08 1.84 0.45
CA ILE A 94 11.96 2.37 1.47
C ILE A 94 11.89 1.54 2.74
N LYS A 95 10.67 1.21 3.18
CA LYS A 95 10.47 0.42 4.41
C LYS A 95 9.05 -0.13 4.48
N LYS A 96 8.88 -1.17 5.29
CA LYS A 96 7.57 -1.65 5.70
C LYS A 96 7.09 -0.83 6.89
N VAL A 97 5.80 -0.55 6.94
CA VAL A 97 5.18 0.22 8.03
C VAL A 97 4.25 -0.66 8.82
N ALA A 98 3.44 -1.46 8.15
CA ALA A 98 2.38 -2.21 8.80
C ALA A 98 1.88 -3.32 7.89
N ARG A 99 0.93 -4.10 8.41
CA ARG A 99 0.23 -5.11 7.63
C ARG A 99 -1.23 -5.10 8.05
N LEU A 100 -2.14 -5.10 7.09
CA LEU A 100 -3.56 -5.20 7.36
C LEU A 100 -3.89 -6.56 7.95
N ASN A 101 -4.89 -6.60 8.85
CA ASN A 101 -5.42 -7.88 9.27
C ASN A 101 -6.25 -8.48 8.12
N ARG A 102 -6.57 -9.77 8.27
CA ARG A 102 -7.23 -10.53 7.21
C ARG A 102 -8.60 -9.93 6.84
N ASN A 103 -9.39 -9.56 7.85
CA ASN A 103 -10.73 -9.02 7.62
C ASN A 103 -10.68 -7.70 6.86
N THR A 104 -9.73 -6.85 7.19
CA THR A 104 -9.59 -5.56 6.50
C THR A 104 -9.13 -5.76 5.07
N PHE A 105 -8.19 -6.65 4.83
CA PHE A 105 -7.76 -6.93 3.47
C PHE A 105 -8.91 -7.51 2.63
N PHE A 106 -9.74 -8.34 3.24
CA PHE A 106 -10.92 -8.87 2.55
C PHE A 106 -11.86 -7.74 2.10
N ARG A 107 -12.05 -6.73 2.95
CA ARG A 107 -12.83 -5.55 2.57
C ARG A 107 -12.21 -4.80 1.41
N VAL A 108 -10.89 -4.69 1.38
CA VAL A 108 -10.17 -4.08 0.25
C VAL A 108 -10.47 -4.84 -1.03
N LYS A 109 -10.43 -6.17 -0.99
CA LYS A 109 -10.74 -7.00 -2.15
C LYS A 109 -12.19 -6.79 -2.61
N GLN A 110 -13.12 -6.70 -1.70
CA GLN A 110 -14.53 -6.46 -2.03
C GLN A 110 -14.71 -5.12 -2.74
N GLU A 111 -14.08 -4.07 -2.23
CA GLU A 111 -14.15 -2.76 -2.86
C GLU A 111 -13.50 -2.77 -4.25
N PHE A 112 -12.39 -3.49 -4.38
CA PHE A 112 -11.74 -3.63 -5.68
C PHE A 112 -12.65 -4.31 -6.69
N ASN A 113 -13.34 -5.38 -6.28
CA ASN A 113 -14.26 -6.10 -7.15
C ASN A 113 -15.43 -5.22 -7.60
N GLN A 114 -15.88 -4.31 -6.73
CA GLN A 114 -16.97 -3.40 -7.09
C GLN A 114 -16.53 -2.34 -8.11
N LEU A 115 -15.24 -2.10 -8.21
CA LEU A 115 -14.68 -1.16 -9.17
C LEU A 115 -14.78 -1.72 -10.60
N LEU A 116 -14.78 -3.00 -10.72
CA LEU A 116 -14.79 -3.70 -11.99
C LEU A 116 -16.22 -4.08 -12.39
#